data_9f1094041f0a3ca6d60a4f26359bc983
#
_entry.id   9f1094041f0a3ca6d60a4f26359bc983
#
_cell.length_a   1.000
_cell.length_b   1.000
_cell.length_c   1.000
_cell.angle_alpha   90.00
_cell.angle_beta   90.00
_cell.angle_gamma   90.00
#
_symmetry.space_group_name_H-M   'P 1'
#
loop_
_entity.id
_entity.type
_entity.pdbx_description
1 polymer ?
#
loop_
_entity_poly.entity_id
_entity_poly.type
_entity_poly.pdbx_seq_one_letter_code
_entity_poly.pdbx_strand_id
1 'polypeptide(L)'
;VLRRYIPKADGKKRPLGITTVRDRVVQMAAKLVLEPIFEADFKPCSYGFRPRRSATMALERLRQLSWQGAEHVLDADISDYFGSIAHDKLLTLVGQRVSDRRMLKLVRLWLEAGVMEDGTVRHPVAGTPQGGVISPLLSNIYLHVLDRVWAKHGAHLGTLVRYADDFVVMCGSALACEEAQGRIEHVLNRLGLKMHPQKTRRVALADGGEDFDFLGCHLHKRMSGRLWEHKRLKRYYLQRWPSRKAMNRVRERVRELTPRRRCHQDVRSVIA
;
A
#
# COMPACT_ATOMS: atom_id res chain seq x y z
N VAL A 1 21.58 0.04 11.31
CA VAL A 1 20.27 0.75 11.23
C VAL A 1 19.76 0.94 12.66
N LEU A 2 19.47 2.19 13.07
CA LEU A 2 18.93 2.51 14.39
C LEU A 2 17.40 2.26 14.39
N ARG A 3 16.90 1.43 15.32
CA ARG A 3 15.46 1.19 15.46
C ARG A 3 14.79 2.27 16.30
N ARG A 4 13.68 2.79 15.79
CA ARG A 4 12.75 3.67 16.51
C ARG A 4 11.32 3.16 16.31
N TYR A 5 10.47 3.36 17.29
CA TYR A 5 9.07 2.94 17.22
C TYR A 5 8.15 4.14 17.08
N ILE A 6 7.26 4.06 16.08
CA ILE A 6 6.21 5.05 15.87
C ILE A 6 4.88 4.42 16.30
N PRO A 7 4.07 5.11 17.14
CA PRO A 7 2.77 4.60 17.55
C PRO A 7 1.84 4.48 16.34
N LYS A 8 1.14 3.36 16.24
CA LYS A 8 0.02 3.17 15.30
C LYS A 8 -1.28 3.60 15.96
N ALA A 9 -2.29 3.90 15.15
CA ALA A 9 -3.62 4.28 15.63
C ALA A 9 -4.36 3.13 16.38
N ASP A 10 -3.91 1.90 16.24
CA ASP A 10 -4.40 0.70 16.94
C ASP A 10 -3.66 0.42 18.27
N GLY A 11 -2.85 1.37 18.74
CA GLY A 11 -2.03 1.22 19.96
C GLY A 11 -0.75 0.40 19.77
N LYS A 12 -0.59 -0.29 18.64
CA LYS A 12 0.64 -1.02 18.32
C LYS A 12 1.77 -0.06 17.90
N LYS A 13 2.99 -0.53 17.99
CA LYS A 13 4.17 0.23 17.56
C LYS A 13 4.64 -0.26 16.18
N ARG A 14 4.94 0.69 15.27
CA ARG A 14 5.58 0.37 13.99
C ARG A 14 7.09 0.53 14.15
N PRO A 15 7.89 -0.50 13.93
CA PRO A 15 9.34 -0.37 13.94
C PRO A 15 9.79 0.42 12.70
N LEU A 16 10.57 1.47 12.91
CA LEU A 16 11.21 2.26 11.86
C LEU A 16 12.72 2.09 11.95
N GLY A 17 13.36 1.74 10.85
CA GLY A 17 14.81 1.66 10.75
C GLY A 17 15.41 2.95 10.20
N ILE A 18 16.13 3.69 11.02
CA ILE A 18 16.80 4.92 10.62
C ILE A 18 18.21 4.54 10.15
N THR A 19 18.45 4.66 8.85
CA THR A 19 19.77 4.49 8.25
C THR A 19 20.64 5.73 8.45
N THR A 20 21.98 5.59 8.39
CA THR A 20 22.90 6.73 8.42
C THR A 20 22.69 7.64 7.22
N VAL A 21 23.12 8.91 7.30
CA VAL A 21 23.04 9.84 6.17
C VAL A 21 23.84 9.32 4.98
N ARG A 22 25.02 8.75 5.24
CA ARG A 22 25.87 8.13 4.21
C ARG A 22 25.13 7.01 3.47
N ASP A 23 24.49 6.09 4.20
CA ASP A 23 23.72 5.00 3.60
C ASP A 23 22.55 5.53 2.78
N ARG A 24 21.86 6.58 3.25
CA ARG A 24 20.74 7.19 2.50
C ARG A 24 21.21 7.75 1.16
N VAL A 25 22.38 8.42 1.13
CA VAL A 25 22.94 8.94 -0.12
C VAL A 25 23.25 7.80 -1.09
N VAL A 26 23.92 6.74 -0.62
CA VAL A 26 24.27 5.58 -1.46
C VAL A 26 23.01 4.85 -1.93
N GLN A 27 22.02 4.65 -1.06
CA GLN A 27 20.73 4.04 -1.42
C GLN A 27 19.98 4.89 -2.45
N MET A 28 20.01 6.22 -2.33
CA MET A 28 19.39 7.11 -3.32
C MET A 28 20.09 7.02 -4.66
N ALA A 29 21.42 7.03 -4.70
CA ALA A 29 22.18 6.87 -5.94
C ALA A 29 21.85 5.54 -6.64
N ALA A 30 21.82 4.43 -5.88
CA ALA A 30 21.42 3.14 -6.41
C ALA A 30 19.95 3.13 -6.88
N LYS A 31 19.04 3.75 -6.14
CA LYS A 31 17.64 3.89 -6.54
C LYS A 31 17.50 4.62 -7.86
N LEU A 32 18.20 5.73 -8.07
CA LEU A 32 18.15 6.50 -9.32
C LEU A 32 18.56 5.67 -10.55
N VAL A 33 19.46 4.71 -10.37
CA VAL A 33 19.88 3.79 -11.44
C VAL A 33 18.88 2.64 -11.63
N LEU A 34 18.40 2.06 -10.55
CA LEU A 34 17.53 0.87 -10.59
C LEU A 34 16.08 1.20 -10.95
N GLU A 35 15.55 2.31 -10.44
CA GLU A 35 14.12 2.66 -10.59
C GLU A 35 13.66 2.71 -12.06
N PRO A 36 14.38 3.34 -13.02
CA PRO A 36 13.97 3.34 -14.42
C PRO A 36 13.93 1.94 -15.05
N ILE A 37 14.83 1.04 -14.63
CA ILE A 37 14.91 -0.34 -15.14
C ILE A 37 13.64 -1.12 -14.78
N PHE A 38 13.23 -1.04 -13.50
CA PHE A 38 12.06 -1.76 -13.02
C PHE A 38 10.75 -1.05 -13.35
N GLU A 39 10.76 0.30 -13.43
CA GLU A 39 9.57 1.08 -13.81
C GLU A 39 9.07 0.69 -15.21
N ALA A 40 9.97 0.34 -16.12
CA ALA A 40 9.63 -0.14 -17.47
C ALA A 40 8.82 -1.46 -17.45
N ASP A 41 8.99 -2.28 -16.41
CA ASP A 41 8.31 -3.59 -16.30
C ASP A 41 7.03 -3.51 -15.48
N PHE A 42 6.91 -2.57 -14.55
CA PHE A 42 5.80 -2.49 -13.60
C PHE A 42 4.45 -2.35 -14.27
N LYS A 43 3.49 -3.16 -13.81
CA LYS A 43 2.13 -3.17 -14.37
C LYS A 43 1.33 -1.92 -14.00
N PRO A 44 0.35 -1.53 -14.84
CA PRO A 44 -0.49 -0.36 -14.59
C PRO A 44 -1.31 -0.42 -13.31
N CYS A 45 -1.55 -1.61 -12.78
CA CYS A 45 -2.31 -1.83 -11.53
C CYS A 45 -1.59 -1.37 -10.26
N SER A 46 -0.28 -1.13 -10.31
CA SER A 46 0.53 -0.68 -9.18
C SER A 46 0.70 0.84 -9.18
N TYR A 47 0.39 1.49 -8.05
CA TYR A 47 0.40 2.95 -7.90
C TYR A 47 1.33 3.46 -6.81
N GLY A 48 1.62 2.66 -5.77
CA GLY A 48 2.40 3.09 -4.62
C GLY A 48 3.88 3.26 -4.92
N PHE A 49 4.49 4.34 -4.42
CA PHE A 49 5.94 4.61 -4.50
C PHE A 49 6.53 4.59 -5.92
N ARG A 50 5.73 4.90 -6.92
CA ARG A 50 6.17 4.97 -8.31
C ARG A 50 6.14 6.40 -8.84
N PRO A 51 7.09 6.76 -9.74
CA PRO A 51 7.07 8.07 -10.39
C PRO A 51 5.75 8.31 -11.13
N ARG A 52 5.24 9.53 -11.05
CA ARG A 52 4.00 9.97 -11.74
C ARG A 52 2.74 9.14 -11.39
N ARG A 53 2.77 8.37 -10.28
CA ARG A 53 1.61 7.65 -9.74
C ARG A 53 1.24 8.20 -8.37
N SER A 54 -0.05 8.14 -8.03
CA SER A 54 -0.54 8.67 -6.76
C SER A 54 -1.70 7.84 -6.19
N ALA A 55 -1.97 8.02 -4.90
CA ALA A 55 -3.13 7.44 -4.24
C ALA A 55 -4.45 7.90 -4.88
N THR A 56 -4.51 9.17 -5.31
CA THR A 56 -5.68 9.73 -6.01
C THR A 56 -5.95 8.98 -7.32
N MET A 57 -4.92 8.61 -8.08
CA MET A 57 -5.09 7.84 -9.31
C MET A 57 -5.60 6.42 -9.04
N ALA A 58 -5.13 5.77 -7.97
CA ALA A 58 -5.64 4.47 -7.55
C ALA A 58 -7.13 4.54 -7.18
N LEU A 59 -7.52 5.53 -6.37
CA LEU A 59 -8.91 5.77 -5.99
C LEU A 59 -9.80 6.11 -7.20
N GLU A 60 -9.29 6.89 -8.13
CA GLU A 60 -10.03 7.21 -9.38
C GLU A 60 -10.22 5.96 -10.24
N ARG A 61 -9.22 5.06 -10.28
CA ARG A 61 -9.36 3.77 -10.97
C ARG A 61 -10.47 2.92 -10.37
N LEU A 62 -10.61 2.86 -9.05
CA LEU A 62 -11.71 2.16 -8.39
C LEU A 62 -13.08 2.74 -8.77
N ARG A 63 -13.18 4.08 -8.84
CA ARG A 63 -14.40 4.76 -9.27
C ARG A 63 -14.78 4.36 -10.71
N GLN A 64 -13.82 4.34 -11.64
CA GLN A 64 -14.03 3.94 -13.03
C GLN A 64 -14.48 2.48 -13.13
N LEU A 65 -13.86 1.57 -12.38
CA LEU A 65 -14.22 0.15 -12.38
C LEU A 65 -15.62 -0.09 -11.83
N SER A 66 -15.99 0.62 -10.77
CA SER A 66 -17.36 0.58 -10.25
C SER A 66 -18.38 1.08 -11.27
N TRP A 67 -18.03 2.09 -12.08
CA TRP A 67 -18.87 2.55 -13.18
C TRP A 67 -19.04 1.50 -14.28
N GLN A 68 -18.00 0.69 -14.52
CA GLN A 68 -18.00 -0.40 -15.50
C GLN A 68 -18.74 -1.65 -14.99
N GLY A 69 -19.36 -1.61 -13.81
CA GLY A 69 -20.18 -2.68 -13.25
C GLY A 69 -19.44 -3.62 -12.27
N ALA A 70 -18.22 -3.29 -11.87
CA ALA A 70 -17.57 -4.03 -10.80
C ALA A 70 -18.22 -3.67 -9.45
N GLU A 71 -18.90 -4.64 -8.83
CA GLU A 71 -19.70 -4.44 -7.62
C GLU A 71 -19.23 -5.25 -6.43
N HIS A 72 -18.33 -6.19 -6.64
CA HIS A 72 -17.73 -7.01 -5.60
C HIS A 72 -16.26 -6.63 -5.40
N VAL A 73 -15.86 -6.46 -4.17
CA VAL A 73 -14.53 -5.96 -3.80
C VAL A 73 -13.86 -6.96 -2.88
N LEU A 74 -12.67 -7.41 -3.24
CA LEU A 74 -11.75 -8.03 -2.31
C LEU A 74 -10.84 -6.92 -1.76
N ASP A 75 -11.05 -6.51 -0.52
CA ASP A 75 -10.18 -5.61 0.24
C ASP A 75 -9.19 -6.45 1.04
N ALA A 76 -7.91 -6.33 0.76
CA ALA A 76 -6.90 -7.23 1.30
C ALA A 76 -5.63 -6.51 1.76
N ASP A 77 -5.11 -6.96 2.89
CA ASP A 77 -3.88 -6.48 3.54
C ASP A 77 -2.91 -7.67 3.73
N ILE A 78 -1.62 -7.43 3.61
CA ILE A 78 -0.58 -8.44 3.83
C ILE A 78 -0.09 -8.35 5.27
N SER A 79 -0.06 -9.48 5.98
CA SER A 79 0.46 -9.54 7.36
C SER A 79 1.96 -9.29 7.37
N ASP A 80 2.40 -8.33 8.19
CA ASP A 80 3.82 -7.97 8.39
C ASP A 80 4.67 -8.01 7.11
N TYR A 81 4.18 -7.36 6.07
CA TYR A 81 4.75 -7.43 4.73
C TYR A 81 6.26 -7.18 4.70
N PHE A 82 6.70 -6.04 5.26
CA PHE A 82 8.12 -5.67 5.25
C PHE A 82 9.01 -6.62 6.06
N GLY A 83 8.47 -7.22 7.12
CA GLY A 83 9.18 -8.22 7.93
C GLY A 83 9.25 -9.61 7.29
N SER A 84 8.38 -9.88 6.31
CA SER A 84 8.23 -11.21 5.71
C SER A 84 8.91 -11.37 4.34
N ILE A 85 9.52 -10.31 3.79
CA ILE A 85 10.20 -10.36 2.49
C ILE A 85 11.43 -11.28 2.57
N ALA A 86 11.42 -12.40 1.86
CA ALA A 86 12.56 -13.31 1.78
C ALA A 86 13.70 -12.72 0.96
N HIS A 87 14.88 -12.57 1.57
CA HIS A 87 16.05 -11.92 0.95
C HIS A 87 16.53 -12.63 -0.31
N ASP A 88 16.59 -13.96 -0.30
CA ASP A 88 16.99 -14.82 -1.42
C ASP A 88 16.09 -14.63 -2.65
N LYS A 89 14.76 -14.66 -2.41
CA LYS A 89 13.77 -14.43 -3.47
C LYS A 89 13.86 -13.02 -4.03
N LEU A 90 13.97 -12.01 -3.16
CA LEU A 90 14.10 -10.63 -3.61
C LEU A 90 15.38 -10.42 -4.42
N LEU A 91 16.53 -10.94 -3.98
CA LEU A 91 17.79 -10.86 -4.73
C LEU A 91 17.70 -11.57 -6.08
N THR A 92 17.03 -12.71 -6.14
CA THR A 92 16.75 -13.42 -7.40
C THR A 92 15.94 -12.55 -8.35
N LEU A 93 14.88 -11.89 -7.86
CA LEU A 93 14.04 -11.00 -8.66
C LEU A 93 14.81 -9.77 -9.18
N VAL A 94 15.63 -9.17 -8.32
CA VAL A 94 16.52 -8.06 -8.74
C VAL A 94 17.50 -8.55 -9.80
N GLY A 95 18.11 -9.72 -9.60
CA GLY A 95 19.07 -10.33 -10.51
C GLY A 95 18.52 -10.68 -11.91
N GLN A 96 17.18 -10.80 -12.06
CA GLN A 96 16.57 -10.98 -13.39
C GLN A 96 16.76 -9.80 -14.33
N ARG A 97 16.99 -8.60 -13.79
CA ARG A 97 17.17 -7.36 -14.56
C ARG A 97 18.54 -6.71 -14.36
N VAL A 98 19.24 -7.04 -13.31
CA VAL A 98 20.51 -6.43 -12.91
C VAL A 98 21.59 -7.52 -12.85
N SER A 99 22.52 -7.48 -13.79
CA SER A 99 23.65 -8.43 -13.86
C SER A 99 24.90 -7.96 -13.10
N ASP A 100 24.97 -6.67 -12.72
CA ASP A 100 26.11 -6.13 -11.98
C ASP A 100 26.17 -6.71 -10.56
N ARG A 101 27.19 -7.56 -10.34
CA ARG A 101 27.44 -8.24 -9.08
C ARG A 101 27.69 -7.26 -7.92
N ARG A 102 28.27 -6.09 -8.19
CA ARG A 102 28.52 -5.05 -7.18
C ARG A 102 27.21 -4.42 -6.70
N MET A 103 26.29 -4.15 -7.61
CA MET A 103 24.96 -3.66 -7.27
C MET A 103 24.18 -4.70 -6.46
N LEU A 104 24.17 -5.96 -6.87
CA LEU A 104 23.52 -7.05 -6.14
C LEU A 104 24.13 -7.24 -4.74
N LYS A 105 25.45 -7.10 -4.60
CA LYS A 105 26.14 -7.12 -3.31
C LYS A 105 25.69 -5.97 -2.39
N LEU A 106 25.56 -4.75 -2.94
CA LEU A 106 25.04 -3.61 -2.17
C LEU A 106 23.61 -3.86 -1.67
N VAL A 107 22.72 -4.33 -2.54
CA VAL A 107 21.35 -4.66 -2.14
C VAL A 107 21.34 -5.71 -1.03
N ARG A 108 22.15 -6.76 -1.16
CA ARG A 108 22.30 -7.80 -0.12
C ARG A 108 22.77 -7.20 1.19
N LEU A 109 23.80 -6.38 1.19
CA LEU A 109 24.31 -5.73 2.41
C LEU A 109 23.26 -4.87 3.10
N TRP A 110 22.39 -4.18 2.37
CA TRP A 110 21.31 -3.41 2.98
C TRP A 110 20.20 -4.28 3.57
N LEU A 111 19.91 -5.42 2.96
CA LEU A 111 18.93 -6.38 3.49
C LEU A 111 19.46 -7.08 4.76
N GLU A 112 20.74 -7.43 4.78
CA GLU A 112 21.43 -8.08 5.90
C GLU A 112 21.89 -7.09 6.98
N ALA A 113 21.74 -5.77 6.72
CA ALA A 113 22.18 -4.74 7.64
C ALA A 113 21.54 -4.92 9.02
N GLY A 114 22.36 -5.11 10.03
CA GLY A 114 21.89 -5.28 11.39
C GLY A 114 21.07 -4.10 11.90
N VAL A 115 20.10 -4.40 12.72
CA VAL A 115 19.26 -3.41 13.40
C VAL A 115 19.75 -3.24 14.83
N MET A 116 20.14 -2.03 15.19
CA MET A 116 20.52 -1.67 16.56
C MET A 116 19.27 -1.33 17.36
N GLU A 117 19.02 -2.09 18.41
CA GLU A 117 17.94 -1.93 19.36
C GLU A 117 18.48 -2.08 20.78
N ASP A 118 18.26 -1.08 21.61
CA ASP A 118 18.72 -1.07 23.02
C ASP A 118 20.21 -1.45 23.20
N GLY A 119 21.07 -0.94 22.30
CA GLY A 119 22.52 -1.21 22.34
C GLY A 119 22.94 -2.56 21.75
N THR A 120 22.00 -3.42 21.37
CA THR A 120 22.29 -4.73 20.78
C THR A 120 22.04 -4.71 19.28
N VAL A 121 22.94 -5.29 18.49
CA VAL A 121 22.79 -5.46 17.04
C VAL A 121 22.18 -6.82 16.75
N ARG A 122 21.00 -6.82 16.12
CA ARG A 122 20.33 -8.03 15.61
C ARG A 122 20.39 -8.06 14.11
N HIS A 123 20.72 -9.21 13.53
CA HIS A 123 20.71 -9.43 12.10
C HIS A 123 19.40 -10.13 11.69
N PRO A 124 18.49 -9.47 10.96
CA PRO A 124 17.26 -10.10 10.50
C PRO A 124 17.56 -11.09 9.38
N VAL A 125 16.97 -12.27 9.45
CA VAL A 125 17.06 -13.31 8.40
C VAL A 125 16.10 -13.02 7.23
N ALA A 126 15.06 -12.21 7.48
CA ALA A 126 14.06 -11.78 6.50
C ALA A 126 13.65 -10.34 6.77
N GLY A 127 13.02 -9.73 5.78
CA GLY A 127 12.49 -8.39 5.85
C GLY A 127 13.41 -7.31 5.29
N THR A 128 12.81 -6.18 4.95
CA THR A 128 13.53 -4.96 4.57
C THR A 128 13.38 -3.92 5.67
N PRO A 129 14.43 -3.15 6.01
CA PRO A 129 14.32 -2.09 7.01
C PRO A 129 13.22 -1.10 6.61
N GLN A 130 12.16 -0.98 7.44
CA GLN A 130 11.16 0.06 7.23
C GLN A 130 11.82 1.43 7.45
N GLY A 131 11.92 2.25 6.39
CA GLY A 131 12.54 3.57 6.43
C GLY A 131 13.83 3.71 5.60
N GLY A 132 14.32 2.64 4.98
CA GLY A 132 15.38 2.74 3.96
C GLY A 132 14.85 3.43 2.70
N VAL A 133 15.70 4.25 2.07
CA VAL A 133 15.35 5.01 0.85
C VAL A 133 15.02 4.10 -0.33
N ILE A 134 15.69 2.96 -0.44
CA ILE A 134 15.50 1.97 -1.51
C ILE A 134 14.37 0.97 -1.20
N SER A 135 13.96 0.83 0.06
CA SER A 135 12.97 -0.18 0.50
C SER A 135 11.65 -0.13 -0.27
N PRO A 136 11.07 1.05 -0.62
CA PRO A 136 9.86 1.11 -1.42
C PRO A 136 10.02 0.51 -2.83
N LEU A 137 11.16 0.72 -3.48
CA LEU A 137 11.46 0.14 -4.79
C LEU A 137 11.58 -1.39 -4.68
N LEU A 138 12.36 -1.89 -3.71
CA LEU A 138 12.51 -3.33 -3.46
C LEU A 138 11.18 -4.00 -3.14
N SER A 139 10.33 -3.34 -2.35
CA SER A 139 8.96 -3.75 -2.07
C SER A 139 8.12 -3.90 -3.34
N ASN A 140 8.18 -2.92 -4.24
CA ASN A 140 7.46 -2.99 -5.51
C ASN A 140 8.00 -4.11 -6.43
N ILE A 141 9.32 -4.33 -6.47
CA ILE A 141 9.93 -5.44 -7.22
C ILE A 141 9.40 -6.79 -6.71
N TYR A 142 9.31 -6.95 -5.40
CA TYR A 142 8.82 -8.21 -4.80
C TYR A 142 7.36 -8.48 -5.15
N LEU A 143 6.47 -7.50 -4.97
CA LEU A 143 5.04 -7.62 -5.28
C LEU A 143 4.74 -7.56 -6.79
N HIS A 144 5.68 -7.15 -7.62
CA HIS A 144 5.51 -7.21 -9.07
C HIS A 144 5.24 -8.64 -9.58
N VAL A 145 5.68 -9.66 -8.84
CA VAL A 145 5.33 -11.06 -9.14
C VAL A 145 3.82 -11.26 -9.08
N LEU A 146 3.16 -10.74 -8.04
CA LEU A 146 1.70 -10.76 -7.93
C LEU A 146 1.05 -10.03 -9.12
N ASP A 147 1.53 -8.82 -9.44
CA ASP A 147 1.00 -8.01 -10.54
C ASP A 147 1.10 -8.75 -11.89
N ARG A 148 2.23 -9.43 -12.15
CA ARG A 148 2.46 -10.21 -13.38
C ARG A 148 1.57 -11.43 -13.46
N VAL A 149 1.49 -12.21 -12.38
CA VAL A 149 0.66 -13.42 -12.32
C VAL A 149 -0.82 -13.03 -12.45
N TRP A 150 -1.24 -11.96 -11.77
CA TRP A 150 -2.60 -11.46 -11.89
C TRP A 150 -2.94 -11.03 -13.32
N ALA A 151 -2.09 -10.25 -13.96
CA ALA A 151 -2.31 -9.81 -15.34
C ALA A 151 -2.45 -10.98 -16.32
N LYS A 152 -1.76 -12.12 -16.07
CA LYS A 152 -1.79 -13.28 -16.93
C LYS A 152 -2.93 -14.26 -16.62
N HIS A 153 -3.23 -14.45 -15.33
CA HIS A 153 -4.10 -15.56 -14.89
C HIS A 153 -5.30 -15.12 -14.05
N GLY A 154 -5.38 -13.85 -13.62
CA GLY A 154 -6.45 -13.34 -12.76
C GLY A 154 -7.30 -12.24 -13.38
N ALA A 155 -6.87 -11.67 -14.52
CA ALA A 155 -7.52 -10.53 -15.14
C ALA A 155 -9.00 -10.75 -15.52
N HIS A 156 -9.39 -11.99 -15.80
CA HIS A 156 -10.78 -12.36 -16.12
C HIS A 156 -11.70 -12.36 -14.90
N LEU A 157 -11.16 -12.46 -13.68
CA LEU A 157 -11.92 -12.42 -12.43
C LEU A 157 -12.18 -11.00 -11.96
N GLY A 158 -11.27 -10.08 -12.25
CA GLY A 158 -11.40 -8.70 -11.85
C GLY A 158 -10.13 -7.89 -12.03
N THR A 159 -10.22 -6.61 -11.72
CA THR A 159 -9.09 -5.68 -11.85
C THR A 159 -8.41 -5.45 -10.51
N LEU A 160 -7.13 -5.77 -10.44
CA LEU A 160 -6.27 -5.47 -9.29
C LEU A 160 -5.90 -3.98 -9.29
N VAL A 161 -6.00 -3.33 -8.13
CA VAL A 161 -5.52 -1.97 -7.85
C VAL A 161 -4.67 -2.04 -6.60
N ARG A 162 -3.36 -1.83 -6.73
CA ARG A 162 -2.38 -1.97 -5.64
C ARG A 162 -1.67 -0.65 -5.34
N TYR A 163 -1.55 -0.33 -4.07
CA TYR A 163 -0.73 0.78 -3.57
C TYR A 163 0.23 0.25 -2.50
N ALA A 164 1.47 -0.02 -2.87
CA ALA A 164 2.46 -0.72 -2.05
C ALA A 164 1.96 -2.13 -1.64
N ASP A 165 1.79 -2.37 -0.35
CA ASP A 165 1.26 -3.60 0.25
C ASP A 165 -0.27 -3.61 0.40
N ASP A 166 -0.92 -2.45 0.35
CA ASP A 166 -2.38 -2.35 0.32
C ASP A 166 -2.91 -2.62 -1.10
N PHE A 167 -3.90 -3.49 -1.25
CA PHE A 167 -4.50 -3.73 -2.55
C PHE A 167 -5.97 -4.12 -2.48
N VAL A 168 -6.64 -3.85 -3.58
CA VAL A 168 -8.06 -4.13 -3.79
C VAL A 168 -8.23 -4.83 -5.14
N VAL A 169 -9.12 -5.82 -5.21
CA VAL A 169 -9.56 -6.40 -6.47
C VAL A 169 -11.04 -6.09 -6.68
N MET A 170 -11.35 -5.44 -7.79
CA MET A 170 -12.73 -5.13 -8.18
C MET A 170 -13.23 -6.22 -9.14
N CYS A 171 -14.25 -6.96 -8.73
CA CYS A 171 -14.83 -8.09 -9.43
C CYS A 171 -16.28 -7.83 -9.87
N GLY A 172 -16.73 -8.52 -10.91
CA GLY A 172 -18.12 -8.43 -11.38
C GLY A 172 -19.11 -9.31 -10.62
N SER A 173 -18.63 -10.32 -9.87
CA SER A 173 -19.50 -11.23 -9.11
C SER A 173 -18.85 -11.69 -7.80
N ALA A 174 -19.65 -12.19 -6.87
CA ALA A 174 -19.19 -12.77 -5.62
C ALA A 174 -18.30 -13.99 -5.83
N LEU A 175 -18.67 -14.87 -6.76
CA LEU A 175 -17.87 -16.06 -7.11
C LEU A 175 -16.50 -15.68 -7.67
N ALA A 176 -16.44 -14.70 -8.58
CA ALA A 176 -15.16 -14.19 -9.09
C ALA A 176 -14.29 -13.59 -7.98
N CYS A 177 -14.91 -12.91 -7.00
CA CYS A 177 -14.21 -12.35 -5.84
C CYS A 177 -13.63 -13.44 -4.93
N GLU A 178 -14.35 -14.53 -4.72
CA GLU A 178 -13.90 -15.68 -3.94
C GLU A 178 -12.74 -16.41 -4.63
N GLU A 179 -12.86 -16.68 -5.93
CA GLU A 179 -11.79 -17.28 -6.72
C GLU A 179 -10.55 -16.37 -6.76
N ALA A 180 -10.75 -15.05 -6.89
CA ALA A 180 -9.69 -14.05 -6.82
C ALA A 180 -8.90 -14.13 -5.51
N GLN A 181 -9.59 -14.27 -4.38
CA GLN A 181 -8.96 -14.45 -3.08
C GLN A 181 -8.07 -15.68 -3.05
N GLY A 182 -8.58 -16.84 -3.44
CA GLY A 182 -7.82 -18.10 -3.45
C GLY A 182 -6.57 -18.04 -4.35
N ARG A 183 -6.68 -17.40 -5.53
CA ARG A 183 -5.53 -17.22 -6.43
C ARG A 183 -4.47 -16.29 -5.83
N ILE A 184 -4.88 -15.19 -5.22
CA ILE A 184 -3.94 -14.27 -4.56
C ILE A 184 -3.25 -14.94 -3.39
N GLU A 185 -3.99 -15.64 -2.53
CA GLU A 185 -3.42 -16.44 -1.42
C GLU A 185 -2.37 -17.43 -1.92
N HIS A 186 -2.64 -18.13 -3.00
CA HIS A 186 -1.68 -19.05 -3.59
C HIS A 186 -0.39 -18.33 -4.02
N VAL A 187 -0.49 -17.21 -4.71
CA VAL A 187 0.68 -16.42 -5.15
C VAL A 187 1.47 -15.87 -3.96
N LEU A 188 0.79 -15.30 -2.97
CA LEU A 188 1.41 -14.76 -1.78
C LEU A 188 2.13 -15.85 -0.98
N ASN A 189 1.51 -17.02 -0.80
CA ASN A 189 2.13 -18.15 -0.11
C ASN A 189 3.42 -18.62 -0.82
N ARG A 190 3.46 -18.64 -2.14
CA ARG A 190 4.69 -18.94 -2.90
C ARG A 190 5.78 -17.89 -2.71
N LEU A 191 5.42 -16.63 -2.44
CA LEU A 191 6.34 -15.58 -2.07
C LEU A 191 6.77 -15.67 -0.59
N GLY A 192 6.12 -16.48 0.24
CA GLY A 192 6.33 -16.54 1.68
C GLY A 192 5.56 -15.46 2.44
N LEU A 193 4.55 -14.86 1.79
CA LEU A 193 3.68 -13.83 2.36
C LEU A 193 2.34 -14.44 2.75
N LYS A 194 1.65 -13.81 3.71
CA LYS A 194 0.32 -14.24 4.16
C LYS A 194 -0.66 -13.07 4.14
N MET A 195 -1.87 -13.30 3.68
CA MET A 195 -2.96 -12.33 3.83
C MET A 195 -3.33 -12.19 5.31
N HIS A 196 -3.70 -10.97 5.71
CA HIS A 196 -4.11 -10.71 7.08
C HIS A 196 -5.57 -11.16 7.29
N PRO A 197 -5.83 -12.21 8.11
CA PRO A 197 -7.15 -12.86 8.16
C PRO A 197 -8.27 -11.92 8.64
N GLN A 198 -7.98 -11.01 9.56
CA GLN A 198 -8.98 -10.09 10.13
C GLN A 198 -9.21 -8.81 9.31
N LYS A 199 -8.30 -8.48 8.40
CA LYS A 199 -8.41 -7.26 7.58
C LYS A 199 -8.78 -7.56 6.14
N THR A 200 -8.63 -8.80 5.71
CA THR A 200 -9.10 -9.24 4.41
C THR A 200 -10.59 -9.49 4.46
N ARG A 201 -11.33 -8.80 3.60
CA ARG A 201 -12.79 -8.94 3.53
C ARG A 201 -13.29 -8.83 2.10
N ARG A 202 -14.41 -9.50 1.85
CA ARG A 202 -15.18 -9.37 0.61
C ARG A 202 -16.33 -8.42 0.88
N VAL A 203 -16.51 -7.43 0.02
CA VAL A 203 -17.47 -6.34 0.16
C VAL A 203 -18.39 -6.32 -1.04
N ALA A 204 -19.70 -6.27 -0.83
CA ALA A 204 -20.71 -6.13 -1.88
C ALA A 204 -21.20 -4.68 -1.95
N LEU A 205 -20.83 -3.97 -3.01
CA LEU A 205 -21.18 -2.56 -3.21
C LEU A 205 -22.54 -2.34 -3.87
N ALA A 206 -23.22 -3.41 -4.30
CA ALA A 206 -24.47 -3.31 -5.04
C ALA A 206 -25.50 -2.44 -4.30
N ASP A 207 -26.15 -1.54 -5.02
CA ASP A 207 -27.26 -0.69 -4.57
C ASP A 207 -27.01 0.06 -3.24
N GLY A 208 -25.76 0.42 -2.94
CA GLY A 208 -25.42 1.10 -1.69
C GLY A 208 -25.41 0.17 -0.47
N GLY A 209 -25.10 -1.11 -0.67
CA GLY A 209 -25.00 -2.10 0.39
C GLY A 209 -23.82 -1.83 1.33
N GLU A 210 -22.70 -2.51 1.13
CA GLU A 210 -21.53 -2.39 1.99
C GLU A 210 -20.57 -1.27 1.53
N ASP A 211 -19.61 -0.98 2.38
CA ASP A 211 -18.55 0.02 2.17
C ASP A 211 -17.17 -0.53 2.54
N PHE A 212 -16.11 0.18 2.14
CA PHE A 212 -14.75 -0.14 2.53
C PHE A 212 -13.85 1.10 2.59
N ASP A 213 -12.78 1.00 3.35
CA ASP A 213 -11.77 2.04 3.47
C ASP A 213 -10.52 1.67 2.68
N PHE A 214 -10.06 2.54 1.78
CA PHE A 214 -8.82 2.35 1.04
C PHE A 214 -8.03 3.65 0.96
N LEU A 215 -6.73 3.60 1.24
CA LEU A 215 -5.80 4.75 1.22
C LEU A 215 -6.29 5.96 2.02
N GLY A 216 -6.91 5.72 3.18
CA GLY A 216 -7.44 6.77 4.04
C GLY A 216 -8.75 7.40 3.56
N CYS A 217 -9.35 6.88 2.51
CA CYS A 217 -10.67 7.26 2.01
C CYS A 217 -11.68 6.15 2.31
N HIS A 218 -12.88 6.56 2.67
CA HIS A 218 -14.05 5.73 2.76
C HIS A 218 -14.77 5.71 1.41
N LEU A 219 -15.05 4.53 0.89
CA LEU A 219 -15.67 4.30 -0.41
C LEU A 219 -17.00 3.60 -0.22
N HIS A 220 -18.07 4.21 -0.73
CA HIS A 220 -19.42 3.68 -0.65
C HIS A 220 -20.22 4.09 -1.88
N LYS A 221 -21.06 3.20 -2.40
CA LYS A 221 -22.01 3.54 -3.47
C LYS A 221 -23.20 4.30 -2.90
N ARG A 222 -23.47 5.49 -3.43
CA ARG A 222 -24.67 6.27 -3.06
C ARG A 222 -25.49 6.61 -4.29
N MET A 223 -26.80 6.61 -4.10
CA MET A 223 -27.76 7.05 -5.11
C MET A 223 -27.55 8.53 -5.40
N SER A 224 -27.58 8.90 -6.68
CA SER A 224 -27.57 10.30 -7.10
C SER A 224 -28.93 10.96 -6.81
N GLY A 225 -28.99 11.81 -5.78
CA GLY A 225 -30.17 12.61 -5.47
C GLY A 225 -30.63 13.43 -6.68
N ARG A 226 -29.68 14.10 -7.36
CA ARG A 226 -29.95 14.95 -8.52
C ARG A 226 -30.60 14.22 -9.70
N LEU A 227 -30.15 12.99 -9.99
CA LEU A 227 -30.78 12.19 -11.05
C LEU A 227 -32.15 11.65 -10.64
N TRP A 228 -32.31 11.33 -9.38
CA TRP A 228 -33.60 10.91 -8.83
C TRP A 228 -34.62 12.07 -8.85
N GLU A 229 -34.24 13.23 -8.37
CA GLU A 229 -35.11 14.43 -8.33
C GLU A 229 -35.55 14.87 -9.72
N HIS A 230 -34.62 14.97 -10.68
CA HIS A 230 -34.91 15.50 -12.01
C HIS A 230 -35.40 14.47 -13.02
N LYS A 231 -34.93 13.23 -12.96
CA LYS A 231 -35.20 12.21 -13.99
C LYS A 231 -35.83 10.93 -13.43
N ARG A 232 -36.08 10.85 -12.14
CA ARG A 232 -36.56 9.63 -11.44
C ARG A 232 -35.71 8.39 -11.73
N LEU A 233 -34.40 8.56 -12.07
CA LEU A 233 -33.47 7.49 -12.35
C LEU A 233 -32.70 7.11 -11.10
N LYS A 234 -32.85 5.87 -10.66
CA LYS A 234 -32.04 5.28 -9.58
C LYS A 234 -30.67 4.92 -10.15
N ARG A 235 -29.66 5.74 -9.87
CA ARG A 235 -28.28 5.47 -10.29
C ARG A 235 -27.33 5.67 -9.12
N TYR A 236 -26.56 4.63 -8.86
CA TYR A 236 -25.59 4.63 -7.78
C TYR A 236 -24.18 4.92 -8.33
N TYR A 237 -23.39 5.69 -7.56
CA TYR A 237 -22.01 6.06 -7.89
C TYR A 237 -21.13 5.78 -6.69
N LEU A 238 -19.96 5.20 -6.95
CA LEU A 238 -18.93 5.05 -5.94
C LEU A 238 -18.41 6.45 -5.56
N GLN A 239 -18.77 6.90 -4.38
CA GLN A 239 -18.32 8.16 -3.80
C GLN A 239 -17.16 7.89 -2.85
N ARG A 240 -16.35 8.90 -2.63
CA ARG A 240 -15.21 8.85 -1.70
C ARG A 240 -15.18 10.11 -0.84
N TRP A 241 -14.86 9.94 0.43
CA TRP A 241 -14.56 11.02 1.38
C TRP A 241 -13.53 10.52 2.39
N PRO A 242 -12.91 11.39 3.20
CA PRO A 242 -11.93 10.95 4.18
C PRO A 242 -12.53 9.90 5.14
N SER A 243 -11.80 8.83 5.38
CA SER A 243 -12.23 7.80 6.32
C SER A 243 -12.36 8.36 7.74
N ARG A 244 -13.19 7.73 8.58
CA ARG A 244 -13.37 8.14 9.98
C ARG A 244 -12.03 8.23 10.72
N LYS A 245 -11.11 7.32 10.43
CA LYS A 245 -9.76 7.30 10.97
C LYS A 245 -8.94 8.52 10.53
N ALA A 246 -9.01 8.89 9.25
CA ALA A 246 -8.36 10.07 8.72
C ALA A 246 -8.91 11.35 9.35
N MET A 247 -10.24 11.47 9.46
CA MET A 247 -10.90 12.62 10.09
C MET A 247 -10.55 12.76 11.57
N ASN A 248 -10.52 11.65 12.32
CA ASN A 248 -10.13 11.67 13.73
C ASN A 248 -8.68 12.16 13.90
N ARG A 249 -7.75 11.70 13.06
CA ARG A 249 -6.35 12.18 13.08
C ARG A 249 -6.25 13.69 12.85
N VAL A 250 -7.01 14.23 11.90
CA VAL A 250 -7.04 15.69 11.68
C VAL A 250 -7.59 16.40 12.89
N ARG A 251 -8.70 15.93 13.47
CA ARG A 251 -9.29 16.52 14.69
C ARG A 251 -8.33 16.48 15.87
N GLU A 252 -7.63 15.38 16.08
CA GLU A 252 -6.61 15.24 17.11
C GLU A 252 -5.47 16.24 16.89
N ARG A 253 -4.98 16.35 15.66
CA ARG A 253 -3.92 17.30 15.33
C ARG A 253 -4.34 18.76 15.54
N VAL A 254 -5.56 19.10 15.17
CA VAL A 254 -6.12 20.42 15.45
C VAL A 254 -6.16 20.68 16.96
N ARG A 255 -6.66 19.74 17.77
CA ARG A 255 -6.70 19.88 19.25
C ARG A 255 -5.32 20.04 19.86
N GLU A 256 -4.31 19.31 19.36
CA GLU A 256 -2.92 19.44 19.81
C GLU A 256 -2.35 20.83 19.52
N LEU A 257 -2.62 21.35 18.34
CA LEU A 257 -2.12 22.68 17.91
C LEU A 257 -2.88 23.83 18.56
N THR A 258 -4.17 23.65 18.88
CA THR A 258 -5.05 24.68 19.43
C THR A 258 -5.55 24.34 20.85
N PRO A 259 -4.66 24.05 21.83
CA PRO A 259 -5.10 23.83 23.20
C PRO A 259 -5.63 25.14 23.80
N ARG A 260 -6.66 25.05 24.66
CA ARG A 260 -7.31 26.22 25.30
C ARG A 260 -6.32 27.21 25.94
N ARG A 261 -5.20 26.71 26.48
CA ARG A 261 -4.12 27.54 27.04
C ARG A 261 -3.43 28.47 26.03
N ARG A 262 -3.62 28.26 24.72
CA ARG A 262 -3.06 29.09 23.65
C ARG A 262 -4.08 30.01 22.98
N CYS A 263 -5.30 30.13 23.52
CA CYS A 263 -6.36 30.95 22.92
C CYS A 263 -6.02 32.44 22.83
N HIS A 264 -5.01 32.90 23.57
CA HIS A 264 -4.51 34.28 23.54
C HIS A 264 -3.39 34.51 22.52
N GLN A 265 -2.90 33.45 21.84
CA GLN A 265 -1.84 33.57 20.85
C GLN A 265 -2.43 33.81 19.45
N ASP A 266 -1.69 34.54 18.62
CA ASP A 266 -2.05 34.74 17.23
C ASP A 266 -2.10 33.38 16.52
N VAL A 267 -3.18 33.12 15.78
CA VAL A 267 -3.41 31.88 15.01
C VAL A 267 -2.24 31.58 14.07
N ARG A 268 -1.62 32.62 13.49
CA ARG A 268 -0.46 32.49 12.61
C ARG A 268 0.74 31.86 13.31
N SER A 269 0.98 32.23 14.57
CA SER A 269 2.09 31.67 15.36
C SER A 269 1.83 30.27 15.88
N VAL A 270 0.57 29.80 15.87
CA VAL A 270 0.16 28.48 16.32
C VAL A 270 0.19 27.47 15.17
N ILE A 271 -0.01 27.92 13.92
CA ILE A 271 -0.09 27.06 12.71
C ILE A 271 1.25 27.00 11.98
N ALA A 272 2.13 27.99 12.14
CA ALA A 272 3.49 27.97 11.58
C ALA A 272 4.37 26.93 12.30
#